data_e22e982cbc1f65498f5b0d1d3118bd39
#
_entry.id   e22e982cbc1f65498f5b0d1d3118bd39
#
_cell.length_a   1.000
_cell.length_b   1.000
_cell.length_c   1.000
_cell.angle_alpha   90.00
_cell.angle_beta   90.00
_cell.angle_gamma   90.00
#
_symmetry.space_group_name_H-M   'P 1'
#
loop_
_entity.id
_entity.type
_entity.pdbx_description
1 polymer ?
#
loop_
_entity_poly.entity_id
_entity_poly.type
_entity_poly.pdbx_seq_one_letter_code
_entity_poly.pdbx_strand_id
1 'polypeptide(L)'
;MNKLKYLLSVTVLLSLLVGCSESSHYYISMTTTHATDQEFIFTSNTYMYDLTSKKLKKVSSEPYESQYPLSTYDYKNNKVYYSGSDNKEYGNSYIKQYDLSTHKTSKFIDYVDAINDIRILDDHKMFIVGRLKKVKKNTMVPSIYNTKTHKINYLNWNQDSFATCTNYNPDTQELIIPHYSMSLSYKLTDDYNNGIIKNEVDSYAPITFTVVKKNKTEDVFKLNHKQLDSTYIDKDYIYYVTDKQTSITNFDLVRYDRHTKEKKKLLDGKCGYYSMNIVTVLDNIIYFIGQRSEVYELVELDMNTNKQTVIYQSKTQEAINNAQFYKK
;
A
#
# COMPACT_ATOMS: atom_id res chain seq x y z
N MET A 1 32.74 -5.04 -54.84
CA MET A 1 33.13 -5.33 -53.41
C MET A 1 32.72 -4.25 -52.40
N ASN A 2 32.60 -2.98 -52.76
CA ASN A 2 32.32 -1.92 -51.77
C ASN A 2 30.83 -1.87 -51.27
N LYS A 3 29.84 -2.31 -52.04
CA LYS A 3 28.44 -2.30 -51.62
C LYS A 3 28.13 -3.34 -50.53
N LEU A 4 28.85 -4.46 -50.46
CA LEU A 4 28.65 -5.50 -49.47
C LEU A 4 29.19 -5.09 -48.09
N LYS A 5 30.24 -4.29 -48.03
CA LYS A 5 30.83 -3.72 -46.78
C LYS A 5 29.89 -2.70 -46.12
N TYR A 6 29.17 -1.90 -46.89
CA TYR A 6 28.19 -0.96 -46.37
C TYR A 6 26.94 -1.64 -45.82
N LEU A 7 26.51 -2.73 -46.43
CA LEU A 7 25.37 -3.48 -45.94
C LEU A 7 25.66 -4.17 -44.59
N LEU A 8 26.86 -4.73 -44.40
CA LEU A 8 27.28 -5.33 -43.14
C LEU A 8 27.43 -4.30 -41.99
N SER A 9 27.97 -3.10 -42.31
CA SER A 9 28.13 -2.05 -41.29
C SER A 9 26.76 -1.45 -40.84
N VAL A 10 25.80 -1.33 -41.73
CA VAL A 10 24.44 -0.88 -41.38
C VAL A 10 23.69 -1.91 -40.57
N THR A 11 23.86 -3.21 -40.85
CA THR A 11 23.20 -4.28 -40.07
C THR A 11 23.81 -4.40 -38.69
N VAL A 12 25.11 -4.19 -38.50
CA VAL A 12 25.75 -4.19 -37.18
C VAL A 12 25.37 -2.93 -36.38
N LEU A 13 25.20 -1.78 -37.02
CA LEU A 13 24.71 -0.57 -36.33
C LEU A 13 23.24 -0.70 -35.92
N LEU A 14 22.38 -1.32 -36.75
CA LEU A 14 20.99 -1.59 -36.42
C LEU A 14 20.83 -2.61 -35.29
N SER A 15 21.74 -3.60 -35.18
CA SER A 15 21.72 -4.54 -34.07
C SER A 15 22.22 -3.94 -32.73
N LEU A 16 23.02 -2.87 -32.80
CA LEU A 16 23.42 -2.11 -31.59
C LEU A 16 22.38 -1.07 -31.15
N LEU A 17 21.38 -0.78 -31.99
CA LEU A 17 20.22 0.08 -31.70
C LEU A 17 18.99 -0.71 -31.21
N VAL A 18 19.04 -2.05 -31.18
CA VAL A 18 18.14 -2.82 -30.34
C VAL A 18 18.60 -2.58 -28.90
N GLY A 19 18.26 -1.39 -28.43
CA GLY A 19 18.61 -0.91 -27.13
C GLY A 19 18.18 -1.95 -26.11
N CYS A 20 19.02 -2.21 -25.16
CA CYS A 20 18.63 -2.71 -23.86
C CYS A 20 17.47 -1.83 -23.39
N SER A 21 16.24 -2.24 -23.67
CA SER A 21 15.12 -1.77 -22.84
C SER A 21 15.54 -2.25 -21.45
N GLU A 22 15.99 -1.33 -20.60
CA GLU A 22 16.15 -1.65 -19.17
C GLU A 22 14.82 -2.26 -18.75
N SER A 23 14.81 -3.57 -18.60
CA SER A 23 13.63 -4.26 -18.09
C SER A 23 13.37 -3.64 -16.73
N SER A 24 12.23 -2.98 -16.60
CA SER A 24 11.87 -2.35 -15.34
C SER A 24 11.89 -3.42 -14.25
N HIS A 25 12.79 -3.26 -13.29
CA HIS A 25 12.90 -4.18 -12.16
C HIS A 25 11.96 -3.70 -11.05
N TYR A 26 11.08 -4.60 -10.62
CA TYR A 26 10.11 -4.32 -9.57
C TYR A 26 10.35 -5.19 -8.34
N TYR A 27 9.96 -4.69 -7.19
CA TYR A 27 9.96 -5.44 -5.94
C TYR A 27 8.77 -5.09 -5.05
N ILE A 28 8.44 -6.00 -4.15
CA ILE A 28 7.48 -5.78 -3.07
C ILE A 28 8.26 -5.68 -1.76
N SER A 29 8.07 -4.58 -1.03
CA SER A 29 8.50 -4.44 0.36
C SER A 29 7.36 -4.87 1.26
N MET A 30 7.61 -5.82 2.17
CA MET A 30 6.59 -6.39 3.05
C MET A 30 7.03 -6.29 4.50
N THR A 31 6.10 -5.93 5.39
CA THR A 31 6.31 -5.91 6.84
C THR A 31 5.56 -7.04 7.48
N THR A 32 6.25 -7.83 8.31
CA THR A 32 5.61 -8.81 9.19
C THR A 32 5.88 -8.47 10.66
N THR A 33 4.97 -8.86 11.53
CA THR A 33 5.13 -8.75 12.98
C THR A 33 4.98 -10.13 13.60
N HIS A 34 5.94 -10.50 14.42
CA HIS A 34 5.93 -11.74 15.16
C HIS A 34 5.86 -11.46 16.66
N ALA A 35 4.90 -12.10 17.34
CA ALA A 35 4.84 -12.13 18.81
C ALA A 35 5.79 -13.22 19.31
N THR A 36 6.68 -12.88 20.26
CA THR A 36 7.49 -13.87 20.94
C THR A 36 6.77 -14.34 22.22
N ASP A 37 6.91 -15.59 22.58
CA ASP A 37 6.27 -16.20 23.75
C ASP A 37 6.75 -15.60 25.09
N GLN A 38 7.80 -14.78 25.07
CA GLN A 38 8.37 -14.13 26.23
C GLN A 38 8.03 -12.63 26.23
N GLU A 39 7.21 -12.21 27.18
CA GLU A 39 7.01 -10.81 27.61
C GLU A 39 6.39 -9.84 26.59
N PHE A 40 5.49 -10.24 25.72
CA PHE A 40 4.87 -9.33 24.74
C PHE A 40 5.87 -8.49 23.91
N ILE A 41 7.07 -9.02 23.70
CA ILE A 41 8.06 -8.39 22.82
C ILE A 41 7.73 -8.78 21.39
N PHE A 42 7.40 -7.78 20.59
CA PHE A 42 7.13 -7.96 19.17
C PHE A 42 8.35 -7.58 18.35
N THR A 43 8.58 -8.33 17.28
CA THR A 43 9.61 -8.02 16.30
C THR A 43 8.93 -7.68 14.97
N SER A 44 9.28 -6.54 14.41
CA SER A 44 8.90 -6.15 13.06
C SER A 44 9.99 -6.55 12.08
N ASN A 45 9.64 -7.34 11.07
CA ASN A 45 10.56 -7.77 10.03
C ASN A 45 10.20 -7.11 8.70
N THR A 46 11.20 -6.60 8.00
CA THR A 46 11.06 -6.09 6.64
C THR A 46 11.62 -7.09 5.66
N TYR A 47 10.82 -7.46 4.67
CA TYR A 47 11.21 -8.34 3.57
C TYR A 47 11.15 -7.60 2.24
N MET A 48 11.98 -8.05 1.30
CA MET A 48 11.90 -7.67 -0.11
C MET A 48 11.66 -8.91 -0.96
N TYR A 49 10.62 -8.88 -1.78
CA TYR A 49 10.39 -9.86 -2.84
C TYR A 49 10.70 -9.25 -4.19
N ASP A 50 11.70 -9.77 -4.87
CA ASP A 50 12.10 -9.35 -6.20
C ASP A 50 11.24 -10.07 -7.25
N LEU A 51 10.46 -9.31 -8.02
CA LEU A 51 9.51 -9.88 -8.98
C LEU A 51 10.21 -10.53 -10.19
N THR A 52 11.40 -10.08 -10.52
CA THR A 52 12.17 -10.62 -11.66
C THR A 52 12.83 -11.95 -11.30
N SER A 53 13.54 -11.99 -10.18
CA SER A 53 14.24 -13.19 -9.74
C SER A 53 13.35 -14.17 -8.94
N LYS A 54 12.14 -13.76 -8.58
CA LYS A 54 11.18 -14.50 -7.73
C LYS A 54 11.80 -14.91 -6.37
N LYS A 55 12.69 -14.06 -5.82
CA LYS A 55 13.38 -14.33 -4.55
C LYS A 55 12.85 -13.42 -3.44
N LEU A 56 12.53 -14.02 -2.32
CA LEU A 56 12.21 -13.34 -1.08
C LEU A 56 13.47 -13.25 -0.20
N LYS A 57 13.76 -12.06 0.31
CA LYS A 57 14.88 -11.78 1.20
C LYS A 57 14.40 -11.00 2.42
N LYS A 58 14.79 -11.42 3.62
CA LYS A 58 14.67 -10.60 4.82
C LYS A 58 15.70 -9.49 4.77
N VAL A 59 15.26 -8.25 4.91
CA VAL A 59 16.11 -7.04 4.82
C VAL A 59 16.55 -6.59 6.20
N SER A 60 15.60 -6.47 7.14
CA SER A 60 15.89 -6.04 8.51
C SER A 60 14.95 -6.71 9.52
N SER A 61 15.28 -6.54 10.79
CA SER A 61 14.50 -7.00 11.92
C SER A 61 14.69 -6.00 13.06
N GLU A 62 13.61 -5.32 13.42
CA GLU A 62 13.63 -4.24 14.40
C GLU A 62 12.67 -4.55 15.55
N PRO A 63 12.99 -4.15 16.79
CA PRO A 63 12.03 -4.20 17.88
C PRO A 63 10.78 -3.40 17.52
N TYR A 64 9.61 -3.96 17.81
CA TYR A 64 8.36 -3.26 17.65
C TYR A 64 8.09 -2.38 18.87
N GLU A 65 7.99 -1.08 18.64
CA GLU A 65 7.83 -0.07 19.68
C GLU A 65 6.58 0.81 19.43
N SER A 66 5.81 0.54 18.38
CA SER A 66 4.70 1.37 17.96
C SER A 66 3.40 0.57 17.91
N GLN A 67 2.28 1.26 18.05
CA GLN A 67 0.95 0.69 18.03
C GLN A 67 0.58 -0.01 16.71
N TYR A 68 1.21 0.41 15.59
CA TYR A 68 0.98 -0.14 14.27
C TYR A 68 2.30 -0.33 13.52
N PRO A 69 2.80 -1.58 13.41
CA PRO A 69 4.10 -1.86 12.82
C PRO A 69 4.04 -1.73 11.30
N LEU A 70 4.61 -0.66 10.79
CA LEU A 70 4.76 -0.38 9.37
C LEU A 70 6.23 -0.21 9.05
N SER A 71 6.66 -0.77 7.93
CA SER A 71 7.98 -0.50 7.37
C SER A 71 7.93 -0.42 5.84
N THR A 72 8.92 0.24 5.27
CA THR A 72 9.15 0.25 3.83
C THR A 72 10.65 0.23 3.54
N TYR A 73 11.06 -0.55 2.54
CA TYR A 73 12.45 -0.68 2.14
C TYR A 73 12.75 0.16 0.90
N ASP A 74 13.65 1.10 1.06
CA ASP A 74 14.23 1.89 -0.02
C ASP A 74 15.44 1.15 -0.59
N TYR A 75 15.22 0.40 -1.65
CA TYR A 75 16.25 -0.38 -2.32
C TYR A 75 17.40 0.50 -2.83
N LYS A 76 17.06 1.66 -3.40
CA LYS A 76 18.04 2.56 -4.04
C LYS A 76 18.99 3.20 -3.03
N ASN A 77 18.45 3.61 -1.87
CA ASN A 77 19.25 4.25 -0.83
C ASN A 77 19.70 3.25 0.26
N ASN A 78 19.37 1.97 0.11
CA ASN A 78 19.68 0.89 1.06
C ASN A 78 19.25 1.21 2.50
N LYS A 79 18.00 1.68 2.66
CA LYS A 79 17.44 2.12 3.93
C LYS A 79 16.08 1.50 4.20
N VAL A 80 15.78 1.27 5.47
CA VAL A 80 14.44 0.91 5.93
C VAL A 80 13.87 2.07 6.73
N TYR A 81 12.66 2.49 6.36
CA TYR A 81 11.87 3.43 7.16
C TYR A 81 10.77 2.67 7.87
N TYR A 82 10.60 2.92 9.15
CA TYR A 82 9.62 2.20 9.95
C TYR A 82 9.03 3.05 11.07
N SER A 83 7.82 2.69 11.50
CA SER A 83 7.16 3.34 12.62
C SER A 83 7.86 2.96 13.93
N GLY A 84 8.09 3.93 14.78
CA GLY A 84 8.69 3.76 16.10
C GLY A 84 8.09 4.71 17.13
N SER A 85 8.46 4.52 18.40
CA SER A 85 8.07 5.36 19.52
C SER A 85 9.25 5.60 20.45
N ASP A 86 9.29 6.74 21.13
CA ASP A 86 10.32 7.03 22.13
C ASP A 86 9.98 6.46 23.50
N ASN A 87 8.69 6.21 23.77
CA ASN A 87 8.20 5.78 25.07
C ASN A 87 7.16 4.67 24.91
N LYS A 88 7.01 3.88 25.97
CA LYS A 88 5.92 2.91 26.11
C LYS A 88 4.52 3.55 26.21
N GLU A 89 4.43 4.88 26.17
CA GLU A 89 3.18 5.62 26.18
C GLU A 89 2.61 5.73 24.76
N TYR A 90 1.33 5.39 24.63
CA TYR A 90 0.58 5.52 23.40
C TYR A 90 0.56 6.98 22.94
N GLY A 91 0.81 7.26 21.65
CA GLY A 91 0.60 8.56 21.04
C GLY A 91 1.85 9.37 20.70
N ASN A 92 3.06 8.82 20.87
CA ASN A 92 4.33 9.45 20.48
C ASN A 92 5.05 8.72 19.36
N SER A 93 4.33 8.34 18.32
CA SER A 93 4.93 7.69 17.16
C SER A 93 5.73 8.68 16.31
N TYR A 94 6.72 8.18 15.61
CA TYR A 94 7.51 8.89 14.61
C TYR A 94 8.08 7.88 13.60
N ILE A 95 8.68 8.36 12.53
CA ILE A 95 9.34 7.47 11.56
C ILE A 95 10.82 7.43 11.87
N LYS A 96 11.35 6.23 12.10
CA LYS A 96 12.78 5.91 12.17
C LYS A 96 13.30 5.58 10.78
N GLN A 97 14.60 5.81 10.59
CA GLN A 97 15.38 5.36 9.45
C GLN A 97 16.47 4.43 9.96
N TYR A 98 16.56 3.24 9.38
CA TYR A 98 17.68 2.32 9.55
C TYR A 98 18.50 2.28 8.27
N ASP A 99 19.76 2.64 8.34
CA ASP A 99 20.69 2.60 7.23
C ASP A 99 21.42 1.25 7.25
N LEU A 100 21.16 0.43 6.25
CA LEU A 100 21.69 -0.94 6.14
C LEU A 100 23.20 -0.97 5.86
N SER A 101 23.77 0.12 5.32
CA SER A 101 25.21 0.21 5.02
C SER A 101 26.01 0.55 6.26
N THR A 102 25.48 1.37 7.14
CA THR A 102 26.18 1.84 8.37
C THR A 102 25.68 1.15 9.62
N HIS A 103 24.59 0.38 9.55
CA HIS A 103 23.89 -0.25 10.68
C HIS A 103 23.44 0.74 11.77
N LYS A 104 23.09 1.97 11.38
CA LYS A 104 22.68 3.03 12.30
C LYS A 104 21.20 3.33 12.16
N THR A 105 20.53 3.44 13.29
CA THR A 105 19.16 3.93 13.40
C THR A 105 19.15 5.39 13.80
N SER A 106 18.27 6.16 13.20
CA SER A 106 18.03 7.55 13.56
C SER A 106 16.55 7.89 13.46
N LYS A 107 16.11 8.87 14.27
CA LYS A 107 14.80 9.50 14.12
C LYS A 107 14.78 10.31 12.82
N PHE A 108 13.77 10.11 12.00
CA PHE A 108 13.75 10.68 10.65
C PHE A 108 12.61 11.70 10.47
N ILE A 109 11.38 11.35 10.87
CA ILE A 109 10.22 12.23 10.74
C ILE A 109 9.44 12.23 12.05
N ASP A 110 9.10 13.41 12.57
CA ASP A 110 8.52 13.61 13.91
C ASP A 110 7.32 14.56 13.95
N TYR A 111 6.58 14.72 12.86
CA TYR A 111 5.38 15.56 12.86
C TYR A 111 4.06 14.79 12.98
N VAL A 112 4.14 13.46 12.97
CA VAL A 112 3.01 12.55 13.13
C VAL A 112 3.12 11.77 14.43
N ASP A 113 2.00 11.38 15.01
CA ASP A 113 1.95 10.59 16.24
C ASP A 113 1.21 9.25 16.09
N ALA A 114 0.45 9.06 15.04
CA ALA A 114 -0.09 7.78 14.62
C ALA A 114 0.10 7.66 13.12
N ILE A 115 0.59 6.52 12.64
CA ILE A 115 1.00 6.34 11.26
C ILE A 115 0.24 5.16 10.68
N ASN A 116 -0.52 5.40 9.60
CA ASN A 116 -1.30 4.38 8.90
C ASN A 116 -0.68 3.95 7.57
N ASP A 117 0.17 4.77 6.96
CA ASP A 117 0.89 4.41 5.74
C ASP A 117 2.19 5.18 5.61
N ILE A 118 3.22 4.52 5.10
CA ILE A 118 4.54 5.08 4.76
C ILE A 118 4.93 4.50 3.42
N ARG A 119 5.07 5.33 2.37
CA ARG A 119 5.49 4.89 1.03
C ARG A 119 6.58 5.77 0.47
N ILE A 120 7.52 5.17 -0.22
CA ILE A 120 8.50 5.88 -1.03
C ILE A 120 7.86 6.15 -2.39
N LEU A 121 7.81 7.41 -2.82
CA LEU A 121 7.26 7.80 -4.11
C LEU A 121 8.37 7.94 -5.16
N ASP A 122 9.46 8.58 -4.77
CA ASP A 122 10.68 8.76 -5.56
C ASP A 122 11.89 8.96 -4.63
N ASP A 123 13.05 9.22 -5.19
CA ASP A 123 14.33 9.38 -4.46
C ASP A 123 14.27 10.40 -3.31
N HIS A 124 13.34 11.34 -3.38
CA HIS A 124 13.29 12.47 -2.45
C HIS A 124 11.89 12.70 -1.86
N LYS A 125 10.92 11.82 -2.12
CA LYS A 125 9.56 11.99 -1.63
C LYS A 125 9.03 10.74 -0.97
N MET A 126 8.42 10.94 0.17
CA MET A 126 7.66 9.92 0.90
C MET A 126 6.22 10.38 1.04
N PHE A 127 5.30 9.47 0.82
CA PHE A 127 3.90 9.63 1.18
C PHE A 127 3.67 9.06 2.57
N ILE A 128 2.96 9.81 3.40
CA ILE A 128 2.69 9.45 4.78
C ILE A 128 1.22 9.75 5.06
N VAL A 129 0.54 8.78 5.62
CA VAL A 129 -0.79 8.98 6.21
C VAL A 129 -0.65 8.86 7.71
N GLY A 130 -0.97 9.94 8.42
CA GLY A 130 -0.82 9.95 9.87
C GLY A 130 -1.60 11.05 10.56
N ARG A 131 -1.78 10.90 11.87
CA ARG A 131 -2.33 11.95 12.73
C ARG A 131 -1.24 12.96 13.04
N LEU A 132 -1.57 14.25 12.89
CA LEU A 132 -0.61 15.33 13.13
C LEU A 132 -0.49 15.61 14.63
N LYS A 133 0.73 15.66 15.19
CA LYS A 133 0.99 15.93 16.63
C LYS A 133 0.37 17.21 17.17
N LYS A 134 0.23 18.22 16.32
CA LYS A 134 -0.29 19.54 16.71
C LYS A 134 -1.80 19.71 16.50
N VAL A 135 -2.48 18.70 15.99
CA VAL A 135 -3.92 18.77 15.68
C VAL A 135 -4.69 17.87 16.65
N LYS A 136 -5.62 18.47 17.40
CA LYS A 136 -6.41 17.74 18.42
C LYS A 136 -7.46 16.79 17.86
N LYS A 137 -7.59 16.67 16.55
CA LYS A 137 -8.58 15.81 15.88
C LYS A 137 -7.98 14.47 15.48
N ASN A 138 -8.73 13.39 15.64
CA ASN A 138 -8.33 12.02 15.25
C ASN A 138 -8.39 11.78 13.74
N THR A 139 -7.98 12.73 12.93
CA THR A 139 -7.99 12.59 11.46
C THR A 139 -6.66 12.05 10.97
N MET A 140 -6.71 11.14 9.99
CA MET A 140 -5.52 10.63 9.30
C MET A 140 -5.28 11.45 8.04
N VAL A 141 -4.26 12.30 8.11
CA VAL A 141 -3.94 13.31 7.10
C VAL A 141 -2.90 12.75 6.12
N PRO A 142 -3.22 12.70 4.81
CA PRO A 142 -2.23 12.36 3.80
C PRO A 142 -1.30 13.55 3.54
N SER A 143 -0.01 13.26 3.48
CA SER A 143 1.04 14.25 3.22
C SER A 143 2.17 13.69 2.38
N ILE A 144 2.85 14.57 1.65
CA ILE A 144 4.10 14.26 0.94
C ILE A 144 5.23 14.99 1.65
N TYR A 145 6.18 14.22 2.13
CA TYR A 145 7.40 14.69 2.77
C TYR A 145 8.56 14.66 1.77
N ASN A 146 9.25 15.79 1.60
CA ASN A 146 10.47 15.84 0.81
C ASN A 146 11.68 15.53 1.71
N THR A 147 12.34 14.42 1.45
CA THR A 147 13.46 13.90 2.28
C THR A 147 14.72 14.76 2.19
N LYS A 148 14.90 15.54 1.10
CA LYS A 148 16.05 16.42 0.90
C LYS A 148 15.87 17.80 1.52
N THR A 149 14.66 18.37 1.42
CA THR A 149 14.37 19.73 1.90
C THR A 149 13.65 19.77 3.24
N HIS A 150 13.24 18.61 3.75
CA HIS A 150 12.44 18.42 4.96
C HIS A 150 11.10 19.18 4.95
N LYS A 151 10.60 19.54 3.76
CA LYS A 151 9.30 20.20 3.59
C LYS A 151 8.17 19.18 3.54
N ILE A 152 7.07 19.55 4.19
CA ILE A 152 5.83 18.77 4.21
C ILE A 152 4.81 19.50 3.34
N ASN A 153 4.19 18.77 2.44
CA ASN A 153 3.04 19.22 1.67
C ASN A 153 1.81 18.39 2.07
N TYR A 154 0.89 19.00 2.80
CA TYR A 154 -0.39 18.39 3.12
C TYR A 154 -1.28 18.43 1.87
N LEU A 155 -1.87 17.28 1.55
CA LEU A 155 -2.73 17.15 0.37
C LEU A 155 -4.12 17.68 0.70
N ASN A 156 -4.35 18.98 0.68
CA ASN A 156 -5.59 19.77 0.79
C ASN A 156 -6.83 19.07 1.42
N TRP A 157 -6.61 18.25 2.45
CA TRP A 157 -7.66 17.52 3.14
C TRP A 157 -8.28 18.40 4.20
N ASN A 158 -9.58 18.41 4.28
CA ASN A 158 -10.23 19.06 5.40
C ASN A 158 -9.97 18.27 6.70
N GLN A 159 -10.11 18.94 7.85
CA GLN A 159 -9.84 18.34 9.15
C GLN A 159 -10.84 17.24 9.57
N ASP A 160 -11.82 16.94 8.72
CA ASP A 160 -12.83 15.92 8.92
C ASP A 160 -12.59 14.66 8.07
N SER A 161 -11.64 14.69 7.13
CA SER A 161 -11.34 13.58 6.25
C SER A 161 -10.45 12.53 6.92
N PHE A 162 -10.80 11.26 6.73
CA PHE A 162 -10.00 10.11 7.14
C PHE A 162 -9.57 9.33 5.90
N ALA A 163 -8.25 9.34 5.60
CA ALA A 163 -7.68 8.58 4.49
C ALA A 163 -7.47 7.12 4.91
N THR A 164 -7.85 6.19 4.05
CA THR A 164 -7.74 4.74 4.26
C THR A 164 -7.36 4.02 2.98
N CYS A 165 -6.85 2.80 3.08
CA CYS A 165 -6.60 1.89 1.94
C CYS A 165 -5.87 2.56 0.78
N THR A 166 -4.90 3.42 1.08
CA THR A 166 -4.13 4.16 0.08
C THR A 166 -3.21 3.24 -0.70
N ASN A 167 -2.93 3.58 -1.98
CA ASN A 167 -1.94 2.85 -2.77
C ASN A 167 -1.25 3.76 -3.78
N TYR A 168 -0.11 3.32 -4.31
CA TYR A 168 0.72 4.06 -5.25
C TYR A 168 1.17 3.18 -6.41
N ASN A 169 1.07 3.73 -7.61
CA ASN A 169 1.61 3.09 -8.80
C ASN A 169 2.89 3.83 -9.22
N PRO A 170 4.07 3.19 -9.18
CA PRO A 170 5.34 3.83 -9.51
C PRO A 170 5.51 4.13 -11.01
N ASP A 171 4.79 3.44 -11.90
CA ASP A 171 4.89 3.68 -13.34
C ASP A 171 4.08 4.90 -13.78
N THR A 172 2.86 5.07 -13.26
CA THR A 172 2.03 6.24 -13.54
C THR A 172 2.31 7.42 -12.62
N GLN A 173 3.04 7.18 -11.52
CA GLN A 173 3.28 8.12 -10.43
C GLN A 173 1.98 8.68 -9.85
N GLU A 174 0.98 7.83 -9.73
CA GLU A 174 -0.33 8.16 -9.17
C GLU A 174 -0.52 7.54 -7.81
N LEU A 175 -1.00 8.34 -6.86
CA LEU A 175 -1.53 7.90 -5.58
C LEU A 175 -3.05 7.80 -5.69
N ILE A 176 -3.62 6.70 -5.19
CA ILE A 176 -5.04 6.61 -4.93
C ILE A 176 -5.27 6.73 -3.43
N ILE A 177 -6.18 7.62 -3.04
CA ILE A 177 -6.47 7.96 -1.66
C ILE A 177 -7.98 7.91 -1.45
N PRO A 178 -8.53 6.77 -1.08
CA PRO A 178 -9.91 6.71 -0.61
C PRO A 178 -10.02 7.41 0.75
N HIS A 179 -11.10 8.17 0.94
CA HIS A 179 -11.34 8.86 2.20
C HIS A 179 -12.83 9.07 2.47
N TYR A 180 -13.17 9.27 3.72
CA TYR A 180 -14.53 9.56 4.17
C TYR A 180 -14.55 10.64 5.25
N SER A 181 -15.73 11.22 5.52
CA SER A 181 -15.94 12.18 6.60
C SER A 181 -16.04 11.46 7.94
N MET A 182 -15.16 11.79 8.88
CA MET A 182 -15.16 11.22 10.24
C MET A 182 -16.42 11.60 11.02
N SER A 183 -16.83 12.89 10.94
CA SER A 183 -18.02 13.35 11.65
C SER A 183 -19.29 12.66 11.14
N LEU A 184 -19.40 12.47 9.82
CA LEU A 184 -20.52 11.73 9.24
C LEU A 184 -20.46 10.25 9.64
N SER A 185 -19.27 9.63 9.63
CA SER A 185 -19.11 8.23 10.06
C SER A 185 -19.56 8.03 11.50
N TYR A 186 -19.13 8.88 12.42
CA TYR A 186 -19.59 8.82 13.82
C TYR A 186 -21.10 9.00 13.95
N LYS A 187 -21.67 10.00 13.25
CA LYS A 187 -23.11 10.23 13.28
C LYS A 187 -23.88 9.02 12.78
N LEU A 188 -23.50 8.43 11.66
CA LEU A 188 -24.18 7.27 11.09
C LEU A 188 -24.07 6.03 12.00
N THR A 189 -22.91 5.83 12.64
CA THR A 189 -22.70 4.77 13.62
C THR A 189 -23.58 4.96 14.85
N ASP A 190 -23.69 6.18 15.37
CA ASP A 190 -24.55 6.51 16.50
C ASP A 190 -26.03 6.32 16.13
N ASP A 191 -26.45 6.75 14.93
CA ASP A 191 -27.82 6.55 14.43
C ASP A 191 -28.16 5.06 14.30
N TYR A 192 -27.22 4.21 13.90
CA TYR A 192 -27.38 2.76 13.85
C TYR A 192 -27.49 2.17 15.26
N ASN A 193 -26.58 2.52 16.16
CA ASN A 193 -26.58 2.03 17.54
C ASN A 193 -27.85 2.43 18.30
N ASN A 194 -28.43 3.58 17.99
CA ASN A 194 -29.69 4.07 18.56
C ASN A 194 -30.94 3.53 17.83
N GLY A 195 -30.76 2.67 16.82
CA GLY A 195 -31.86 2.05 16.07
C GLY A 195 -32.62 2.99 15.12
N ILE A 196 -32.09 4.18 14.83
CA ILE A 196 -32.60 5.12 13.82
C ILE A 196 -32.32 4.53 12.42
N ILE A 197 -31.10 4.10 12.16
CA ILE A 197 -30.72 3.30 10.98
C ILE A 197 -30.95 1.82 11.29
N LYS A 198 -31.70 1.11 10.44
CA LYS A 198 -32.06 -0.30 10.66
C LYS A 198 -31.06 -1.29 10.03
N ASN A 199 -30.44 -0.91 8.92
CA ASN A 199 -29.48 -1.76 8.22
C ASN A 199 -28.07 -1.24 8.50
N GLU A 200 -27.17 -2.11 8.90
CA GLU A 200 -25.76 -1.75 9.14
C GLU A 200 -25.12 -1.08 7.92
N VAL A 201 -25.43 -1.55 6.70
CA VAL A 201 -24.92 -0.98 5.44
C VAL A 201 -25.19 0.52 5.28
N ASP A 202 -26.30 0.99 5.80
CA ASP A 202 -26.70 2.40 5.71
C ASP A 202 -25.96 3.27 6.72
N SER A 203 -25.23 2.65 7.67
CA SER A 203 -24.38 3.34 8.64
C SER A 203 -22.97 3.62 8.13
N TYR A 204 -22.59 3.11 6.96
CA TYR A 204 -21.26 3.38 6.41
C TYR A 204 -21.21 4.71 5.67
N ALA A 205 -20.28 5.56 6.09
CA ALA A 205 -20.05 6.83 5.42
C ALA A 205 -19.58 6.63 3.97
N PRO A 206 -20.06 7.44 3.02
CA PRO A 206 -19.61 7.37 1.63
C PRO A 206 -18.10 7.60 1.52
N ILE A 207 -17.43 6.75 0.75
CA ILE A 207 -15.97 6.81 0.50
C ILE A 207 -15.76 7.48 -0.86
N THR A 208 -15.01 8.59 -0.87
CA THR A 208 -14.57 9.27 -2.09
C THR A 208 -13.21 8.74 -2.49
N PHE A 209 -13.05 8.37 -3.76
CA PHE A 209 -11.78 7.96 -4.33
C PHE A 209 -11.12 9.14 -5.01
N THR A 210 -10.03 9.62 -4.43
CA THR A 210 -9.24 10.74 -4.96
C THR A 210 -7.93 10.21 -5.54
N VAL A 211 -7.60 10.65 -6.74
CA VAL A 211 -6.32 10.39 -7.40
C VAL A 211 -5.43 11.62 -7.31
N VAL A 212 -4.18 11.40 -6.92
CA VAL A 212 -3.16 12.47 -6.85
C VAL A 212 -2.06 12.17 -7.85
N LYS A 213 -1.80 13.12 -8.76
CA LYS A 213 -0.73 13.06 -9.75
C LYS A 213 -0.07 14.42 -9.88
N LYS A 214 1.25 14.52 -9.72
CA LYS A 214 2.02 15.78 -9.87
C LYS A 214 1.39 16.95 -9.09
N ASN A 215 0.99 16.71 -7.84
CA ASN A 215 0.32 17.67 -6.96
C ASN A 215 -1.09 18.14 -7.41
N LYS A 216 -1.69 17.52 -8.40
CA LYS A 216 -3.10 17.70 -8.76
C LYS A 216 -3.92 16.60 -8.11
N THR A 217 -5.09 16.96 -7.60
CA THR A 217 -6.06 16.05 -6.98
C THR A 217 -7.31 16.01 -7.81
N GLU A 218 -7.87 14.82 -8.01
CA GLU A 218 -9.11 14.60 -8.73
C GLU A 218 -9.96 13.55 -8.02
N ASP A 219 -11.21 13.91 -7.70
CA ASP A 219 -12.20 12.95 -7.20
C ASP A 219 -12.78 12.18 -8.39
N VAL A 220 -12.59 10.87 -8.40
CA VAL A 220 -12.93 10.03 -9.54
C VAL A 220 -14.35 9.45 -9.42
N PHE A 221 -14.66 8.86 -8.26
CA PHE A 221 -16.00 8.32 -7.97
C PHE A 221 -16.23 8.18 -6.47
N LYS A 222 -17.46 7.87 -6.08
CA LYS A 222 -17.87 7.56 -4.71
C LYS A 222 -18.36 6.13 -4.60
N LEU A 223 -18.09 5.53 -3.44
CA LEU A 223 -18.60 4.24 -3.02
C LEU A 223 -19.53 4.47 -1.83
N ASN A 224 -20.79 4.03 -1.95
CA ASN A 224 -21.81 4.18 -0.90
C ASN A 224 -22.15 2.81 -0.30
N HIS A 225 -22.51 2.78 0.98
CA HIS A 225 -23.03 1.59 1.68
C HIS A 225 -22.11 0.36 1.57
N LYS A 226 -20.78 0.57 1.64
CA LYS A 226 -19.76 -0.47 1.56
C LYS A 226 -18.58 -0.13 2.46
N GLN A 227 -17.99 -1.14 3.05
CA GLN A 227 -16.63 -1.06 3.60
C GLN A 227 -15.62 -1.30 2.49
N LEU A 228 -14.48 -0.65 2.61
CA LEU A 228 -13.37 -0.75 1.68
C LEU A 228 -12.19 -1.40 2.39
N ASP A 229 -11.70 -2.51 1.84
CA ASP A 229 -10.57 -3.25 2.40
C ASP A 229 -9.26 -2.87 1.74
N SER A 230 -9.29 -2.58 0.43
CA SER A 230 -8.08 -2.34 -0.33
C SER A 230 -8.34 -1.63 -1.64
N THR A 231 -7.31 -0.94 -2.17
CA THR A 231 -7.32 -0.33 -3.49
C THR A 231 -5.98 -0.48 -4.21
N TYR A 232 -6.03 -0.40 -5.53
CA TYR A 232 -4.88 -0.21 -6.40
C TYR A 232 -5.27 0.60 -7.63
N ILE A 233 -4.33 1.33 -8.21
CA ILE A 233 -4.54 2.13 -9.43
C ILE A 233 -3.50 1.78 -10.47
N ASP A 234 -3.93 1.58 -11.72
CA ASP A 234 -3.06 1.57 -12.88
C ASP A 234 -3.45 2.68 -13.88
N LYS A 235 -2.87 2.66 -15.06
CA LYS A 235 -3.13 3.66 -16.10
C LYS A 235 -4.61 3.73 -16.48
N ASP A 236 -5.25 2.57 -16.64
CA ASP A 236 -6.58 2.44 -17.22
C ASP A 236 -7.66 2.11 -16.19
N TYR A 237 -7.26 1.52 -15.03
CA TYR A 237 -8.20 0.97 -14.06
C TYR A 237 -7.91 1.38 -12.62
N ILE A 238 -8.97 1.37 -11.83
CA ILE A 238 -8.89 1.34 -10.37
C ILE A 238 -9.47 0.01 -9.91
N TYR A 239 -8.69 -0.73 -9.12
CA TYR A 239 -9.11 -1.96 -8.47
C TYR A 239 -9.43 -1.67 -7.03
N TYR A 240 -10.51 -2.25 -6.52
CA TYR A 240 -10.85 -2.12 -5.12
C TYR A 240 -11.57 -3.36 -4.61
N VAL A 241 -11.37 -3.64 -3.33
CA VAL A 241 -11.97 -4.75 -2.60
C VAL A 241 -12.95 -4.19 -1.61
N THR A 242 -14.18 -4.70 -1.63
CA THR A 242 -15.22 -4.33 -0.67
C THR A 242 -15.70 -5.55 0.09
N ASP A 243 -15.99 -5.37 1.36
CA ASP A 243 -16.61 -6.41 2.16
C ASP A 243 -18.07 -6.68 1.71
N LYS A 244 -18.46 -7.95 1.76
CA LYS A 244 -19.84 -8.41 1.64
C LYS A 244 -20.35 -8.81 3.02
N GLN A 245 -21.13 -7.99 3.60
CA GLN A 245 -21.65 -8.00 4.96
C GLN A 245 -22.36 -9.25 5.46
N THR A 246 -22.45 -10.32 4.72
CA THR A 246 -23.26 -11.49 5.08
C THR A 246 -22.46 -12.74 5.48
N SER A 247 -21.15 -12.75 5.33
CA SER A 247 -20.29 -13.83 5.82
C SER A 247 -18.81 -13.44 5.84
N ILE A 248 -18.07 -14.03 6.76
CA ILE A 248 -16.63 -13.82 7.00
C ILE A 248 -15.73 -14.08 5.76
N THR A 249 -16.27 -14.62 4.68
CA THR A 249 -15.53 -15.03 3.48
C THR A 249 -15.98 -14.33 2.20
N ASN A 250 -16.74 -13.26 2.28
CA ASN A 250 -17.35 -12.64 1.11
C ASN A 250 -16.82 -11.22 0.90
N PHE A 251 -15.88 -11.06 0.02
CA PHE A 251 -15.51 -9.77 -0.55
C PHE A 251 -15.78 -9.75 -2.05
N ASP A 252 -15.93 -8.56 -2.60
CA ASP A 252 -15.97 -8.32 -4.04
C ASP A 252 -14.69 -7.62 -4.47
N LEU A 253 -13.93 -8.24 -5.39
CA LEU A 253 -12.89 -7.53 -6.14
C LEU A 253 -13.53 -6.92 -7.38
N VAL A 254 -13.48 -5.60 -7.46
CA VAL A 254 -14.07 -4.82 -8.54
C VAL A 254 -13.00 -4.04 -9.28
N ARG A 255 -13.10 -4.02 -10.60
CA ARG A 255 -12.33 -3.17 -11.49
C ARG A 255 -13.23 -2.04 -12.00
N TYR A 256 -12.80 -0.80 -11.82
CA TYR A 256 -13.42 0.40 -12.36
C TYR A 256 -12.59 0.91 -13.53
N ASP A 257 -13.20 1.03 -14.70
CA ASP A 257 -12.58 1.59 -15.90
C ASP A 257 -12.56 3.11 -15.80
N ARG A 258 -11.38 3.72 -15.88
CA ARG A 258 -11.20 5.17 -15.74
C ARG A 258 -11.73 5.97 -16.92
N HIS A 259 -11.85 5.34 -18.09
CA HIS A 259 -12.31 5.96 -19.33
C HIS A 259 -13.82 5.83 -19.51
N THR A 260 -14.33 4.60 -19.44
CA THR A 260 -15.77 4.32 -19.65
C THR A 260 -16.60 4.53 -18.39
N LYS A 261 -15.98 4.60 -17.21
CA LYS A 261 -16.61 4.68 -15.88
C LYS A 261 -17.38 3.41 -15.50
N GLU A 262 -17.22 2.35 -16.25
CA GLU A 262 -17.87 1.07 -15.98
C GLU A 262 -17.19 0.32 -14.84
N LYS A 263 -18.00 -0.43 -14.09
CA LYS A 263 -17.54 -1.30 -13.02
C LYS A 263 -17.72 -2.76 -13.42
N LYS A 264 -16.67 -3.55 -13.29
CA LYS A 264 -16.68 -4.99 -13.54
C LYS A 264 -16.22 -5.73 -12.29
N LYS A 265 -17.06 -6.63 -11.80
CA LYS A 265 -16.68 -7.56 -10.74
C LYS A 265 -15.76 -8.64 -11.35
N LEU A 266 -14.59 -8.84 -10.75
CA LEU A 266 -13.57 -9.79 -11.19
C LEU A 266 -13.63 -11.09 -10.38
N LEU A 267 -13.80 -10.97 -9.05
CA LEU A 267 -13.91 -12.12 -8.14
C LEU A 267 -15.06 -11.89 -7.16
N ASP A 268 -15.66 -12.96 -6.70
CA ASP A 268 -16.82 -12.94 -5.81
C ASP A 268 -16.55 -13.57 -4.43
N GLY A 269 -15.32 -13.45 -3.93
CA GLY A 269 -14.92 -13.93 -2.60
C GLY A 269 -14.74 -15.44 -2.46
N LYS A 270 -14.85 -16.20 -3.56
CA LYS A 270 -14.68 -17.67 -3.52
C LYS A 270 -13.24 -18.12 -3.72
N CYS A 271 -12.26 -17.23 -3.61
CA CYS A 271 -10.84 -17.55 -3.80
C CYS A 271 -10.20 -18.25 -2.60
N GLY A 272 -10.96 -18.53 -1.52
CA GLY A 272 -10.47 -19.24 -0.34
C GLY A 272 -9.76 -18.37 0.70
N TYR A 273 -9.87 -17.04 0.59
CA TYR A 273 -9.37 -16.07 1.56
C TYR A 273 -10.52 -15.32 2.23
N TYR A 274 -10.31 -14.91 3.49
CA TYR A 274 -11.26 -14.09 4.25
C TYR A 274 -11.13 -12.60 3.90
N SER A 275 -9.91 -12.15 3.55
CA SER A 275 -9.61 -10.78 3.17
C SER A 275 -8.66 -10.76 1.99
N MET A 276 -8.65 -9.65 1.25
CA MET A 276 -7.72 -9.40 0.17
C MET A 276 -7.24 -7.95 0.22
N ASN A 277 -5.95 -7.76 0.47
CA ASN A 277 -5.30 -6.45 0.42
C ASN A 277 -4.38 -6.38 -0.81
N ILE A 278 -4.81 -5.64 -1.84
CA ILE A 278 -4.10 -5.56 -3.12
C ILE A 278 -2.79 -4.79 -2.93
N VAL A 279 -1.69 -5.40 -3.34
CA VAL A 279 -0.37 -4.78 -3.36
C VAL A 279 -0.11 -4.12 -4.70
N THR A 280 -0.33 -4.86 -5.80
CA THR A 280 -0.18 -4.37 -7.17
C THR A 280 -0.91 -5.27 -8.17
N VAL A 281 -1.12 -4.74 -9.38
CA VAL A 281 -1.62 -5.49 -10.54
C VAL A 281 -0.65 -5.28 -11.69
N LEU A 282 -0.08 -6.35 -12.24
CA LEU A 282 0.87 -6.35 -13.35
C LEU A 282 0.49 -7.45 -14.34
N ASP A 283 0.33 -7.13 -15.61
CA ASP A 283 0.12 -8.09 -16.69
C ASP A 283 -0.98 -9.14 -16.40
N ASN A 284 -2.13 -8.70 -15.86
CA ASN A 284 -3.23 -9.56 -15.39
C ASN A 284 -2.91 -10.45 -14.17
N ILE A 285 -1.82 -10.19 -13.48
CA ILE A 285 -1.48 -10.83 -12.21
C ILE A 285 -1.75 -9.86 -11.06
N ILE A 286 -2.53 -10.29 -10.07
CA ILE A 286 -2.73 -9.54 -8.84
C ILE A 286 -1.80 -10.10 -7.78
N TYR A 287 -1.00 -9.22 -7.16
CA TYR A 287 -0.27 -9.51 -5.92
C TYR A 287 -1.06 -8.96 -4.76
N PHE A 288 -1.37 -9.79 -3.79
CA PHE A 288 -2.17 -9.37 -2.64
C PHE A 288 -1.75 -10.08 -1.34
N ILE A 289 -2.04 -9.45 -0.21
CA ILE A 289 -2.03 -10.10 1.09
C ILE A 289 -3.42 -10.68 1.31
N GLY A 290 -3.50 -11.98 1.56
CA GLY A 290 -4.72 -12.67 1.93
C GLY A 290 -4.61 -13.29 3.32
N GLN A 291 -5.74 -13.43 4.00
CA GLN A 291 -5.83 -14.19 5.24
C GLN A 291 -6.65 -15.46 5.00
N ARG A 292 -6.10 -16.60 5.41
CA ARG A 292 -6.76 -17.90 5.38
C ARG A 292 -6.62 -18.56 6.74
N SER A 293 -7.74 -18.74 7.44
CA SER A 293 -7.73 -19.15 8.85
C SER A 293 -6.92 -18.17 9.71
N GLU A 294 -5.89 -18.64 10.40
CA GLU A 294 -5.00 -17.82 11.24
C GLU A 294 -3.69 -17.42 10.52
N VAL A 295 -3.60 -17.70 9.21
CA VAL A 295 -2.37 -17.51 8.44
C VAL A 295 -2.56 -16.39 7.44
N TYR A 296 -1.57 -15.51 7.36
CA TYR A 296 -1.46 -14.47 6.34
C TYR A 296 -0.52 -14.94 5.23
N GLU A 297 -0.88 -14.65 3.99
CA GLU A 297 -0.13 -15.06 2.82
C GLU A 297 0.07 -13.88 1.87
N LEU A 298 1.28 -13.74 1.30
CA LEU A 298 1.50 -12.94 0.09
C LEU A 298 1.31 -13.87 -1.11
N VAL A 299 0.38 -13.51 -1.98
CA VAL A 299 -0.12 -14.38 -3.04
C VAL A 299 -0.01 -13.69 -4.40
N GLU A 300 0.34 -14.46 -5.41
CA GLU A 300 0.23 -14.14 -6.83
C GLU A 300 -0.99 -14.84 -7.40
N LEU A 301 -1.94 -14.10 -7.97
CA LEU A 301 -3.16 -14.60 -8.62
C LEU A 301 -3.16 -14.19 -10.08
N ASP A 302 -3.11 -15.16 -10.97
CA ASP A 302 -3.33 -14.96 -12.41
C ASP A 302 -4.84 -14.86 -12.69
N MET A 303 -5.29 -13.69 -13.11
CA MET A 303 -6.71 -13.42 -13.37
C MET A 303 -7.27 -14.14 -14.60
N ASN A 304 -6.42 -14.62 -15.50
CA ASN A 304 -6.86 -15.36 -16.70
C ASN A 304 -7.15 -16.82 -16.37
N THR A 305 -6.31 -17.42 -15.52
CA THR A 305 -6.36 -18.85 -15.20
C THR A 305 -6.92 -19.14 -13.81
N ASN A 306 -7.09 -18.11 -12.98
CA ASN A 306 -7.41 -18.19 -11.55
C ASN A 306 -6.39 -19.03 -10.74
N LYS A 307 -5.18 -19.22 -11.28
CA LYS A 307 -4.12 -19.93 -10.58
C LYS A 307 -3.54 -19.03 -9.49
N GLN A 308 -3.44 -19.59 -8.29
CA GLN A 308 -2.83 -18.95 -7.13
C GLN A 308 -1.47 -19.56 -6.83
N THR A 309 -0.49 -18.72 -6.50
CA THR A 309 0.85 -19.13 -6.06
C THR A 309 1.17 -18.37 -4.77
N VAL A 310 1.38 -19.09 -3.68
CA VAL A 310 1.79 -18.49 -2.40
C VAL A 310 3.28 -18.18 -2.48
N ILE A 311 3.63 -16.90 -2.30
CA ILE A 311 5.00 -16.39 -2.29
C ILE A 311 5.59 -16.48 -0.88
N TYR A 312 4.78 -16.10 0.11
CA TYR A 312 5.14 -16.12 1.52
C TYR A 312 3.93 -16.51 2.34
N GLN A 313 4.15 -17.35 3.33
CA GLN A 313 3.17 -17.76 4.31
C GLN A 313 3.68 -17.40 5.71
N SER A 314 2.87 -16.68 6.47
CA SER A 314 3.21 -16.33 7.84
C SER A 314 3.25 -17.58 8.73
N LYS A 315 4.08 -17.50 9.77
CA LYS A 315 4.09 -18.52 10.84
C LYS A 315 2.91 -18.27 11.78
N THR A 316 2.67 -19.23 12.67
CA THR A 316 1.75 -19.04 13.80
C THR A 316 2.16 -17.79 14.61
N GLN A 317 1.22 -16.95 14.99
CA GLN A 317 1.42 -15.68 15.68
C GLN A 317 2.22 -14.61 14.88
N GLU A 318 2.35 -14.78 13.58
CA GLU A 318 2.91 -13.78 12.69
C GLU A 318 1.83 -13.19 11.80
N ALA A 319 1.76 -11.86 11.71
CA ALA A 319 0.89 -11.14 10.80
C ALA A 319 1.70 -10.46 9.70
N ILE A 320 1.13 -10.36 8.50
CA ILE A 320 1.61 -9.45 7.45
C ILE A 320 0.86 -8.14 7.61
N ASN A 321 1.54 -7.08 8.02
CA ASN A 321 0.92 -5.79 8.36
C ASN A 321 0.69 -4.91 7.13
N ASN A 322 1.67 -4.88 6.22
CA ASN A 322 1.54 -4.24 4.92
C ASN A 322 2.49 -4.85 3.90
N ALA A 323 2.17 -4.63 2.62
CA ALA A 323 3.10 -4.82 1.52
C ALA A 323 2.90 -3.72 0.49
N GLN A 324 3.99 -3.31 -0.14
CA GLN A 324 4.03 -2.15 -1.03
C GLN A 324 4.89 -2.46 -2.25
N PHE A 325 4.44 -2.00 -3.41
CA PHE A 325 5.06 -2.23 -4.69
C PHE A 325 5.94 -1.07 -5.10
N TYR A 326 7.14 -1.37 -5.60
CA TYR A 326 8.13 -0.38 -6.01
C TYR A 326 8.83 -0.76 -7.30
N LYS A 327 9.30 0.27 -7.99
CA LYS A 327 10.24 0.17 -9.10
C LYS A 327 11.66 0.41 -8.59
N LYS A 328 12.62 -0.45 -9.00
CA LYS A 328 14.04 -0.28 -8.70
C LYS A 328 14.67 0.83 -9.52
#